data_a8bbfa4d32f8c22c229a5993e7a113e0
#
_entry.id   a8bbfa4d32f8c22c229a5993e7a113e0
#
_cell.length_a   1.000
_cell.length_b   1.000
_cell.length_c   1.000
_cell.angle_alpha   90.00
_cell.angle_beta   90.00
_cell.angle_gamma   90.00
#
_symmetry.space_group_name_H-M   'P 1'
#
loop_
_entity.id
_entity.type
_entity.pdbx_description
1 polymer ?
#
loop_
_entity_poly.entity_id
_entity_poly.type
_entity_poly.pdbx_seq_one_letter_code
_entity_poly.pdbx_strand_id
1 'polypeptide(L)'
;KGAFIKVKGKTTVDAFDHDLTVMSVWGIKKITDFRTGRQDTSPVKRVELHCHTKMSDMDGVTDAARLVQRAYEWGHPAIAITDHGVVQSFPEANHAIEAIDGAYRKKYQAEHPDATKDELKKVSAPFKVIYGMEAYLVDDLKDIVVNSKGQDIHGSYVVFDIETTGFSPVVNKIIEIGAVRVENGAIVDKFSTF
;
A
#
# COMPACT_ATOMS: atom_id res chain seq x y z
N LYS A 1 15.65 11.18 20.01
CA LYS A 1 14.54 10.90 19.07
C LYS A 1 13.30 10.49 19.87
N GLY A 2 12.10 10.94 19.43
CA GLY A 2 10.81 10.54 20.01
C GLY A 2 10.30 11.38 21.18
N ALA A 3 10.94 12.47 21.55
CA ALA A 3 10.41 13.40 22.56
C ALA A 3 9.46 14.42 21.91
N PHE A 4 8.32 14.68 22.59
CA PHE A 4 7.44 15.77 22.25
C PHE A 4 7.92 17.06 22.92
N ILE A 5 8.01 18.11 22.13
CA ILE A 5 8.41 19.43 22.60
C ILE A 5 7.40 20.49 22.16
N LYS A 6 7.17 21.47 23.03
CA LYS A 6 6.47 22.72 22.70
C LYS A 6 7.51 23.79 22.48
N VAL A 7 7.46 24.43 21.32
CA VAL A 7 8.41 25.48 20.94
C VAL A 7 7.68 26.80 20.92
N LYS A 8 8.31 27.86 21.45
CA LYS A 8 7.84 29.23 21.37
C LYS A 8 8.83 30.04 20.53
N GLY A 9 8.36 30.63 19.45
CA GLY A 9 9.17 31.38 18.51
C GLY A 9 8.31 32.21 17.56
N LYS A 10 8.94 32.91 16.63
CA LYS A 10 8.26 33.61 15.53
C LYS A 10 8.11 32.63 14.37
N THR A 11 6.91 32.50 13.84
CA THR A 11 6.64 31.70 12.66
C THR A 11 6.91 32.50 11.39
N THR A 12 7.46 31.88 10.39
CA THR A 12 7.67 32.43 9.05
C THR A 12 7.50 31.32 8.03
N VAL A 13 7.21 31.67 6.79
CA VAL A 13 7.21 30.72 5.67
C VAL A 13 8.64 30.66 5.15
N ASP A 14 9.19 29.48 4.98
CA ASP A 14 10.48 29.27 4.37
C ASP A 14 10.43 29.69 2.89
N ALA A 15 11.49 30.35 2.41
CA ALA A 15 11.52 30.87 1.06
C ALA A 15 11.78 29.79 0.01
N PHE A 16 12.27 28.62 0.43
CA PHE A 16 12.70 27.53 -0.48
C PHE A 16 11.61 26.47 -0.67
N ASP A 17 11.11 25.92 0.44
CA ASP A 17 10.12 24.83 0.41
C ASP A 17 8.70 25.30 0.75
N HIS A 18 8.54 26.60 1.04
CA HIS A 18 7.28 27.22 1.42
C HIS A 18 6.61 26.63 2.67
N ASP A 19 7.36 25.86 3.47
CA ASP A 19 6.88 25.29 4.71
C ASP A 19 6.87 26.33 5.84
N LEU A 20 5.94 26.14 6.78
CA LEU A 20 5.84 26.98 7.97
C LEU A 20 6.94 26.60 8.96
N THR A 21 7.93 27.45 9.14
CA THR A 21 9.05 27.25 10.06
C THR A 21 8.93 28.14 11.31
N VAL A 22 9.60 27.75 12.38
CA VAL A 22 9.71 28.54 13.59
C VAL A 22 11.12 29.12 13.70
N MET A 23 11.22 30.44 13.54
CA MET A 23 12.45 31.18 13.69
C MET A 23 12.53 31.90 15.05
N SER A 24 13.74 32.31 15.45
CA SER A 24 13.95 33.06 16.69
C SER A 24 13.31 32.39 17.87
N VAL A 25 13.67 31.10 18.09
CA VAL A 25 13.15 30.31 19.21
C VAL A 25 13.66 30.85 20.54
N TRP A 26 12.76 31.22 21.44
CA TRP A 26 13.08 31.72 22.79
C TRP A 26 12.53 30.85 23.94
N GLY A 27 11.88 29.75 23.61
CA GLY A 27 11.41 28.80 24.61
C GLY A 27 11.20 27.42 24.04
N ILE A 28 11.74 26.40 24.72
CA ILE A 28 11.51 25.00 24.41
C ILE A 28 11.12 24.30 25.71
N LYS A 29 10.02 23.55 25.69
CA LYS A 29 9.55 22.75 26.83
C LYS A 29 9.24 21.33 26.35
N LYS A 30 9.77 20.33 27.07
CA LYS A 30 9.33 18.94 26.88
C LYS A 30 7.89 18.80 27.37
N ILE A 31 7.07 18.13 26.58
CA ILE A 31 5.66 17.86 26.90
C ILE A 31 5.40 16.36 26.78
N THR A 32 4.28 15.92 27.33
CA THR A 32 3.77 14.56 27.13
C THR A 32 3.21 14.40 25.73
N ASP A 33 3.23 13.19 25.22
CA ASP A 33 2.57 12.87 23.95
C ASP A 33 1.07 13.12 24.06
N PHE A 34 0.56 14.06 23.26
CA PHE A 34 -0.85 14.41 23.23
C PHE A 34 -1.61 13.75 22.07
N ARG A 35 -0.93 12.95 21.28
CA ARG A 35 -1.58 12.23 20.20
C ARG A 35 -2.43 11.10 20.78
N THR A 36 -3.68 11.08 20.41
CA THR A 36 -4.56 9.93 20.64
C THR A 36 -4.42 8.97 19.47
N GLY A 37 -3.77 7.84 19.70
CA GLY A 37 -3.74 6.76 18.71
C GLY A 37 -5.16 6.25 18.46
N ARG A 38 -5.50 5.99 17.20
CA ARG A 38 -6.75 5.28 16.88
C ARG A 38 -6.72 3.91 17.55
N GLN A 39 -7.85 3.52 18.11
CA GLN A 39 -8.06 2.23 18.76
C GLN A 39 -9.32 1.59 18.18
N ASP A 40 -9.30 0.30 18.00
CA ASP A 40 -10.52 -0.46 17.76
C ASP A 40 -11.16 -0.78 19.13
N THR A 41 -12.29 -0.15 19.43
CA THR A 41 -13.05 -0.35 20.66
C THR A 41 -14.23 -1.30 20.48
N SER A 42 -14.37 -1.93 19.30
CA SER A 42 -15.42 -2.90 19.04
C SER A 42 -15.32 -4.10 20.00
N PRO A 43 -16.42 -4.51 20.63
CA PRO A 43 -16.41 -5.70 21.50
C PRO A 43 -16.17 -7.00 20.74
N VAL A 44 -16.57 -7.05 19.47
CA VAL A 44 -16.29 -8.17 18.56
C VAL A 44 -15.31 -7.70 17.50
N LYS A 45 -14.16 -8.33 17.44
CA LYS A 45 -13.11 -7.96 16.49
C LYS A 45 -13.38 -8.55 15.12
N ARG A 46 -13.24 -7.73 14.10
CA ARG A 46 -13.33 -8.12 12.71
C ARG A 46 -12.03 -8.81 12.27
N VAL A 47 -12.13 -9.79 11.40
CA VAL A 47 -11.00 -10.25 10.58
C VAL A 47 -11.02 -9.48 9.27
N GLU A 48 -9.95 -8.74 8.97
CA GLU A 48 -9.81 -8.10 7.66
C GLU A 48 -9.32 -9.13 6.65
N LEU A 49 -10.12 -9.39 5.63
CA LEU A 49 -9.84 -10.41 4.61
C LEU A 49 -9.41 -9.80 3.25
N HIS A 50 -9.50 -8.48 3.10
CA HIS A 50 -9.14 -7.76 1.88
C HIS A 50 -8.38 -6.49 2.24
N CYS A 51 -7.06 -6.55 2.21
CA CYS A 51 -6.19 -5.47 2.64
C CYS A 51 -4.99 -5.31 1.72
N HIS A 52 -4.79 -4.09 1.26
CA HIS A 52 -3.68 -3.72 0.37
C HIS A 52 -2.58 -3.00 1.15
N THR A 53 -1.33 -3.38 0.87
CA THR A 53 -0.14 -2.69 1.37
C THR A 53 0.37 -1.68 0.34
N LYS A 54 1.46 -0.99 0.65
CA LYS A 54 2.16 -0.13 -0.32
C LYS A 54 2.69 -0.87 -1.57
N MET A 55 2.60 -2.21 -1.60
CA MET A 55 2.96 -3.01 -2.77
C MET A 55 1.83 -3.07 -3.80
N SER A 56 0.62 -2.67 -3.42
CA SER A 56 -0.47 -2.37 -4.36
C SER A 56 -0.27 -0.97 -4.90
N ASP A 57 0.36 -0.90 -6.07
CA ASP A 57 0.78 0.36 -6.69
C ASP A 57 -0.43 1.28 -6.93
N MET A 58 -0.25 2.58 -6.68
CA MET A 58 -1.28 3.62 -6.78
C MET A 58 -2.51 3.44 -5.86
N ASP A 59 -2.52 2.46 -4.94
CA ASP A 59 -3.64 2.18 -4.04
C ASP A 59 -3.22 2.16 -2.57
N GLY A 60 -2.36 1.22 -2.17
CA GLY A 60 -1.91 1.10 -0.79
C GLY A 60 -0.76 2.03 -0.43
N VAL A 61 -0.76 2.56 0.81
CA VAL A 61 0.32 3.45 1.31
C VAL A 61 0.99 2.93 2.57
N THR A 62 0.47 1.87 3.19
CA THR A 62 0.93 1.37 4.48
C THR A 62 1.84 0.15 4.32
N ASP A 63 2.94 0.11 5.08
CA ASP A 63 3.82 -1.05 5.14
C ASP A 63 3.10 -2.28 5.68
N ALA A 64 3.37 -3.46 5.12
CA ALA A 64 2.77 -4.73 5.55
C ALA A 64 3.03 -5.02 7.03
N ALA A 65 4.26 -4.78 7.52
CA ALA A 65 4.61 -4.97 8.92
C ALA A 65 3.77 -4.08 9.85
N ARG A 66 3.46 -2.84 9.45
CA ARG A 66 2.63 -1.93 10.24
C ARG A 66 1.17 -2.36 10.28
N LEU A 67 0.64 -2.91 9.19
CA LEU A 67 -0.71 -3.45 9.15
C LEU A 67 -0.84 -4.66 10.08
N VAL A 68 0.08 -5.61 9.97
CA VAL A 68 0.15 -6.82 10.82
C VAL A 68 0.25 -6.44 12.29
N GLN A 69 1.19 -5.57 12.65
CA GLN A 69 1.38 -5.10 14.01
C GLN A 69 0.15 -4.40 14.56
N ARG A 70 -0.49 -3.54 13.77
CA ARG A 70 -1.68 -2.80 14.19
C ARG A 70 -2.89 -3.70 14.41
N ALA A 71 -3.12 -4.69 13.55
CA ALA A 71 -4.19 -5.65 13.71
C ALA A 71 -4.00 -6.47 15.00
N TYR A 72 -2.77 -6.91 15.27
CA TYR A 72 -2.43 -7.61 16.52
C TYR A 72 -2.66 -6.72 17.76
N GLU A 73 -2.15 -5.47 17.76
CA GLU A 73 -2.33 -4.52 18.87
C GLU A 73 -3.81 -4.21 19.16
N TRP A 74 -4.66 -4.23 18.16
CA TRP A 74 -6.09 -4.01 18.30
C TRP A 74 -6.86 -5.26 18.73
N GLY A 75 -6.16 -6.41 18.86
CA GLY A 75 -6.75 -7.67 19.30
C GLY A 75 -7.57 -8.38 18.22
N HIS A 76 -7.30 -8.09 16.94
CA HIS A 76 -7.89 -8.88 15.86
C HIS A 76 -7.32 -10.30 15.89
N PRO A 77 -8.11 -11.34 15.57
CA PRO A 77 -7.61 -12.71 15.55
C PRO A 77 -6.77 -13.00 14.28
N ALA A 78 -6.96 -12.25 13.22
CA ALA A 78 -6.20 -12.39 11.97
C ALA A 78 -6.29 -11.14 11.09
N ILE A 79 -5.39 -11.05 10.11
CA ILE A 79 -5.45 -10.13 8.98
C ILE A 79 -5.01 -10.86 7.71
N ALA A 80 -5.69 -10.64 6.59
CA ALA A 80 -5.23 -11.05 5.28
C ALA A 80 -4.44 -9.91 4.61
N ILE A 81 -3.37 -10.26 3.91
CA ILE A 81 -2.64 -9.36 3.02
C ILE A 81 -2.93 -9.83 1.60
N THR A 82 -3.57 -8.96 0.81
CA THR A 82 -4.15 -9.31 -0.50
C THR A 82 -3.87 -8.21 -1.52
N ASP A 83 -2.59 -7.96 -1.78
CA ASP A 83 -2.18 -6.93 -2.74
C ASP A 83 -2.64 -7.23 -4.18
N HIS A 84 -2.79 -6.20 -4.99
CA HIS A 84 -3.18 -6.28 -6.40
C HIS A 84 -2.12 -7.01 -7.24
N GLY A 85 -2.42 -8.24 -7.65
CA GLY A 85 -1.62 -9.02 -8.59
C GLY A 85 -0.19 -9.36 -8.14
N VAL A 86 0.17 -9.09 -6.88
CA VAL A 86 1.53 -9.21 -6.38
C VAL A 86 1.59 -9.84 -4.98
N VAL A 87 2.77 -10.38 -4.63
CA VAL A 87 3.03 -11.05 -3.34
C VAL A 87 4.28 -10.50 -2.62
N GLN A 88 4.79 -9.34 -3.06
CA GLN A 88 6.02 -8.75 -2.54
C GLN A 88 5.97 -8.38 -1.06
N SER A 89 4.78 -8.17 -0.50
CA SER A 89 4.57 -7.88 0.92
C SER A 89 4.73 -9.09 1.85
N PHE A 90 4.71 -10.33 1.31
CA PHE A 90 4.71 -11.54 2.13
C PHE A 90 5.93 -11.68 3.03
N PRO A 91 7.18 -11.46 2.58
CA PRO A 91 8.34 -11.53 3.47
C PRO A 91 8.26 -10.54 4.62
N GLU A 92 7.82 -9.30 4.37
CA GLU A 92 7.68 -8.27 5.39
C GLU A 92 6.59 -8.64 6.41
N ALA A 93 5.44 -9.14 5.95
CA ALA A 93 4.37 -9.62 6.81
C ALA A 93 4.81 -10.83 7.64
N ASN A 94 5.59 -11.76 7.06
CA ASN A 94 6.12 -12.93 7.75
C ASN A 94 7.11 -12.53 8.87
N HIS A 95 8.02 -11.62 8.59
CA HIS A 95 8.95 -11.11 9.62
C HIS A 95 8.19 -10.41 10.76
N ALA A 96 7.09 -9.72 10.45
CA ALA A 96 6.27 -9.06 11.46
C ALA A 96 5.59 -10.09 12.40
N ILE A 97 5.00 -11.16 11.85
CA ILE A 97 4.37 -12.20 12.68
C ILE A 97 5.42 -13.00 13.48
N GLU A 98 6.59 -13.28 12.90
CA GLU A 98 7.69 -13.93 13.62
C GLU A 98 8.15 -13.09 14.83
N ALA A 99 8.23 -11.77 14.67
CA ALA A 99 8.57 -10.86 15.77
C ALA A 99 7.50 -10.85 16.86
N ILE A 100 6.22 -10.84 16.49
CA ILE A 100 5.08 -10.93 17.41
C ILE A 100 5.14 -12.25 18.18
N ASP A 101 5.31 -13.37 17.49
CA ASP A 101 5.44 -14.70 18.10
C ASP A 101 6.64 -14.79 19.03
N GLY A 102 7.77 -14.20 18.63
CA GLY A 102 8.98 -14.14 19.47
C GLY A 102 8.75 -13.37 20.78
N ALA A 103 8.04 -12.25 20.71
CA ALA A 103 7.65 -11.46 21.89
C ALA A 103 6.67 -12.22 22.77
N TYR A 104 5.68 -12.90 22.17
CA TYR A 104 4.69 -13.70 22.86
C TYR A 104 5.33 -14.90 23.59
N ARG A 105 6.25 -15.63 22.94
CA ARG A 105 7.03 -16.72 23.55
C ARG A 105 7.85 -16.27 24.75
N LYS A 106 8.48 -15.11 24.66
CA LYS A 106 9.24 -14.54 25.80
C LYS A 106 8.33 -14.25 26.98
N LYS A 107 7.14 -13.71 26.74
CA LYS A 107 6.14 -13.48 27.79
C LYS A 107 5.67 -14.81 28.40
N TYR A 108 5.32 -15.78 27.56
CA TYR A 108 4.90 -17.11 27.99
C TYR A 108 5.98 -17.78 28.86
N GLN A 109 7.25 -17.70 28.44
CA GLN A 109 8.38 -18.28 29.21
C GLN A 109 8.56 -17.61 30.57
N ALA A 110 8.31 -16.30 30.68
CA ALA A 110 8.37 -15.57 31.94
C ALA A 110 7.26 -16.02 32.92
N GLU A 111 6.09 -16.36 32.38
CA GLU A 111 4.93 -16.88 33.13
C GLU A 111 5.05 -18.39 33.44
N HIS A 112 5.87 -19.12 32.63
CA HIS A 112 6.10 -20.57 32.73
C HIS A 112 7.61 -20.86 32.71
N PRO A 113 8.32 -20.63 33.82
CA PRO A 113 9.79 -20.77 33.87
C PRO A 113 10.30 -22.19 33.55
N ASP A 114 9.48 -23.20 33.82
CA ASP A 114 9.81 -24.63 33.62
C ASP A 114 9.49 -25.13 32.20
N ALA A 115 8.98 -24.27 31.32
CA ALA A 115 8.64 -24.64 29.94
C ALA A 115 9.90 -25.08 29.16
N THR A 116 9.83 -26.24 28.55
CA THR A 116 10.91 -26.78 27.73
C THR A 116 11.05 -26.03 26.40
N LYS A 117 12.22 -26.14 25.78
CA LYS A 117 12.45 -25.54 24.44
C LYS A 117 11.47 -26.05 23.37
N ASP A 118 11.06 -27.31 23.48
CA ASP A 118 10.15 -27.92 22.48
C ASP A 118 8.70 -27.47 22.71
N GLU A 119 8.30 -27.22 23.95
CA GLU A 119 7.02 -26.57 24.25
C GLU A 119 6.99 -25.15 23.75
N LEU A 120 8.05 -24.37 24.01
CA LEU A 120 8.16 -22.98 23.53
C LEU A 120 8.08 -22.85 22.00
N LYS A 121 8.61 -23.82 21.24
CA LYS A 121 8.48 -23.83 19.78
C LYS A 121 7.03 -23.92 19.28
N LYS A 122 6.17 -24.54 20.05
CA LYS A 122 4.75 -24.70 19.72
C LYS A 122 3.88 -23.52 20.14
N VAL A 123 4.44 -22.62 20.96
CA VAL A 123 3.73 -21.42 21.41
C VAL A 123 3.78 -20.35 20.34
N SER A 124 2.63 -19.82 19.98
CA SER A 124 2.47 -18.67 19.08
C SER A 124 1.44 -17.70 19.63
N ALA A 125 1.48 -16.47 19.22
CA ALA A 125 0.47 -15.49 19.53
C ALA A 125 -0.91 -15.94 19.00
N PRO A 126 -2.03 -15.61 19.67
CA PRO A 126 -3.37 -15.93 19.19
C PRO A 126 -3.77 -15.01 18.03
N PHE A 127 -2.93 -14.93 17.00
CA PHE A 127 -3.07 -14.05 15.86
C PHE A 127 -2.50 -14.71 14.61
N LYS A 128 -3.13 -14.50 13.46
CA LYS A 128 -2.74 -15.14 12.22
C LYS A 128 -2.63 -14.13 11.08
N VAL A 129 -1.56 -14.21 10.29
CA VAL A 129 -1.48 -13.59 8.97
C VAL A 129 -1.96 -14.57 7.92
N ILE A 130 -2.89 -14.14 7.09
CA ILE A 130 -3.42 -14.88 5.94
C ILE A 130 -2.78 -14.26 4.70
N TYR A 131 -2.13 -15.10 3.90
CA TYR A 131 -1.46 -14.69 2.68
C TYR A 131 -2.37 -14.94 1.49
N GLY A 132 -2.66 -13.91 0.73
CA GLY A 132 -3.51 -13.94 -0.45
C GLY A 132 -3.06 -12.93 -1.50
N MET A 133 -3.77 -12.89 -2.59
CA MET A 133 -3.53 -11.97 -3.68
C MET A 133 -4.86 -11.64 -4.34
N GLU A 134 -5.08 -10.39 -4.69
CA GLU A 134 -6.18 -10.02 -5.57
C GLU A 134 -5.77 -10.35 -7.01
N ALA A 135 -6.28 -11.46 -7.50
CA ALA A 135 -5.91 -11.97 -8.82
C ALA A 135 -6.76 -11.32 -9.92
N TYR A 136 -6.13 -11.08 -11.07
CA TYR A 136 -6.81 -10.66 -12.28
C TYR A 136 -7.18 -11.88 -13.12
N LEU A 137 -8.48 -12.10 -13.32
CA LEU A 137 -8.95 -13.10 -14.26
C LEU A 137 -9.08 -12.48 -15.65
N VAL A 138 -8.28 -12.98 -16.58
CA VAL A 138 -8.33 -12.57 -18.00
C VAL A 138 -8.97 -13.68 -18.81
N ASP A 139 -9.96 -13.32 -19.63
CA ASP A 139 -10.55 -14.22 -20.60
C ASP A 139 -9.63 -14.29 -21.83
N ASP A 140 -8.79 -15.32 -21.88
CA ASP A 140 -7.84 -15.58 -22.95
C ASP A 140 -8.49 -16.22 -24.21
N LEU A 141 -9.80 -16.50 -24.15
CA LEU A 141 -10.57 -16.95 -25.30
C LEU A 141 -11.03 -15.80 -26.18
N LYS A 142 -10.92 -14.55 -25.73
CA LYS A 142 -11.21 -13.37 -26.54
C LYS A 142 -10.07 -13.06 -27.48
N ASP A 143 -10.43 -12.80 -28.73
CA ASP A 143 -9.48 -12.35 -29.73
C ASP A 143 -8.83 -11.02 -29.28
N ILE A 144 -7.49 -11.00 -29.25
CA ILE A 144 -6.72 -9.77 -28.98
C ILE A 144 -6.93 -8.75 -30.10
N VAL A 145 -7.19 -9.25 -31.33
CA VAL A 145 -7.44 -8.41 -32.50
C VAL A 145 -8.90 -8.53 -32.90
N VAL A 146 -9.64 -7.43 -32.80
CA VAL A 146 -11.04 -7.36 -33.21
C VAL A 146 -11.13 -6.72 -34.60
N ASN A 147 -11.99 -7.26 -35.46
CA ASN A 147 -12.18 -6.77 -36.83
C ASN A 147 -10.92 -6.81 -37.71
N SER A 148 -10.04 -7.80 -37.48
CA SER A 148 -8.86 -7.98 -38.32
C SER A 148 -9.25 -8.11 -39.79
N LYS A 149 -8.47 -7.45 -40.63
CA LYS A 149 -8.52 -7.55 -42.10
C LYS A 149 -7.27 -8.24 -42.66
N GLY A 150 -6.51 -8.93 -41.79
CA GLY A 150 -5.27 -9.61 -42.19
C GLY A 150 -4.10 -8.66 -42.50
N GLN A 151 -4.06 -7.49 -41.82
CA GLN A 151 -2.96 -6.56 -42.01
C GLN A 151 -1.63 -7.20 -41.56
N ASP A 152 -0.59 -6.97 -42.35
CA ASP A 152 0.80 -7.33 -42.00
C ASP A 152 1.32 -6.44 -40.86
N ILE A 153 2.09 -7.00 -39.92
CA ILE A 153 2.69 -6.27 -38.81
C ILE A 153 3.65 -5.14 -39.29
N HIS A 154 4.16 -5.25 -40.51
CA HIS A 154 4.97 -4.22 -41.15
C HIS A 154 4.14 -3.18 -41.92
N GLY A 155 2.81 -3.32 -41.91
CA GLY A 155 1.90 -2.36 -42.53
C GLY A 155 1.89 -0.99 -41.86
N SER A 156 0.91 -0.17 -42.26
CA SER A 156 0.69 1.13 -41.65
C SER A 156 -0.36 1.02 -40.54
N TYR A 157 -0.01 1.54 -39.35
CA TYR A 157 -0.85 1.53 -38.16
C TYR A 157 -0.96 2.92 -37.58
N VAL A 158 -2.09 3.23 -36.95
CA VAL A 158 -2.24 4.36 -36.02
C VAL A 158 -2.30 3.77 -34.60
N VAL A 159 -1.35 4.13 -33.77
CA VAL A 159 -1.32 3.83 -32.35
C VAL A 159 -1.74 5.10 -31.62
N PHE A 160 -2.75 5.02 -30.78
CA PHE A 160 -3.28 6.18 -30.08
C PHE A 160 -3.57 5.87 -28.62
N ASP A 161 -3.56 6.90 -27.82
CA ASP A 161 -3.96 6.91 -26.42
C ASP A 161 -4.87 8.10 -26.15
N ILE A 162 -5.71 8.01 -25.12
CA ILE A 162 -6.67 9.05 -24.76
C ILE A 162 -6.65 9.31 -23.26
N GLU A 163 -6.68 10.59 -22.88
CA GLU A 163 -6.96 11.01 -21.52
C GLU A 163 -8.45 11.38 -21.39
N THR A 164 -9.03 11.00 -20.26
CA THR A 164 -10.46 11.17 -20.04
C THR A 164 -10.77 11.71 -18.65
N THR A 165 -11.98 12.23 -18.45
CA THR A 165 -12.45 12.66 -17.12
C THR A 165 -12.87 11.50 -16.21
N GLY A 166 -12.68 10.25 -16.62
CA GLY A 166 -12.96 9.02 -15.88
C GLY A 166 -13.26 7.85 -16.83
N PHE A 167 -13.60 6.70 -16.27
CA PHE A 167 -13.66 5.41 -16.99
C PHE A 167 -15.00 5.10 -17.68
N SER A 168 -16.04 5.88 -17.46
CA SER A 168 -17.34 5.59 -18.06
C SER A 168 -17.45 6.17 -19.48
N PRO A 169 -17.64 5.36 -20.53
CA PRO A 169 -17.80 5.85 -21.90
C PRO A 169 -19.14 6.59 -22.12
N VAL A 170 -20.07 6.52 -21.16
CA VAL A 170 -21.40 7.15 -21.25
C VAL A 170 -21.40 8.58 -20.69
N VAL A 171 -20.68 8.81 -19.57
CA VAL A 171 -20.76 10.08 -18.83
C VAL A 171 -19.46 10.87 -18.82
N ASN A 172 -18.32 10.22 -19.07
CA ASN A 172 -17.02 10.86 -19.11
C ASN A 172 -16.68 11.33 -20.54
N LYS A 173 -15.77 12.31 -20.60
CA LYS A 173 -15.34 12.94 -21.86
C LYS A 173 -13.87 12.68 -22.10
N ILE A 174 -13.49 12.57 -23.36
CA ILE A 174 -12.09 12.62 -23.78
C ILE A 174 -11.61 14.05 -23.63
N ILE A 175 -10.45 14.26 -23.01
CA ILE A 175 -9.83 15.57 -22.80
C ILE A 175 -8.51 15.71 -23.55
N GLU A 176 -7.86 14.60 -23.93
CA GLU A 176 -6.66 14.59 -24.75
C GLU A 176 -6.64 13.36 -25.65
N ILE A 177 -6.11 13.49 -26.85
CA ILE A 177 -5.80 12.39 -27.76
C ILE A 177 -4.38 12.54 -28.25
N GLY A 178 -3.53 11.55 -27.95
CA GLY A 178 -2.21 11.39 -28.52
C GLY A 178 -2.20 10.25 -29.53
N ALA A 179 -1.62 10.44 -30.71
CA ALA A 179 -1.52 9.40 -31.70
C ALA A 179 -0.19 9.46 -32.49
N VAL A 180 0.23 8.29 -32.96
CA VAL A 180 1.37 8.19 -33.87
C VAL A 180 1.00 7.27 -35.05
N ARG A 181 1.48 7.61 -36.25
CA ARG A 181 1.43 6.72 -37.38
C ARG A 181 2.74 5.95 -37.49
N VAL A 182 2.66 4.64 -37.57
CA VAL A 182 3.78 3.71 -37.66
C VAL A 182 3.73 3.03 -39.02
N GLU A 183 4.84 3.03 -39.73
CA GLU A 183 5.02 2.29 -40.98
C GLU A 183 6.34 1.52 -40.93
N ASN A 184 6.29 0.23 -41.25
CA ASN A 184 7.47 -0.66 -41.19
C ASN A 184 8.21 -0.60 -39.84
N GLY A 185 7.49 -0.46 -38.73
CA GLY A 185 8.04 -0.35 -37.39
C GLY A 185 8.65 1.00 -37.01
N ALA A 186 8.58 2.01 -37.89
CA ALA A 186 9.07 3.36 -37.62
C ALA A 186 7.91 4.36 -37.47
N ILE A 187 8.03 5.29 -36.51
CA ILE A 187 7.08 6.39 -36.36
C ILE A 187 7.34 7.40 -37.49
N VAL A 188 6.33 7.59 -38.35
CA VAL A 188 6.41 8.50 -39.51
C VAL A 188 5.60 9.78 -39.32
N ASP A 189 4.67 9.81 -38.38
CA ASP A 189 3.83 10.98 -38.10
C ASP A 189 3.36 11.00 -36.65
N LYS A 190 3.03 12.17 -36.13
CA LYS A 190 2.54 12.37 -34.74
C LYS A 190 1.39 13.37 -34.73
N PHE A 191 0.42 13.12 -33.85
CA PHE A 191 -0.72 13.98 -33.57
C PHE A 191 -0.94 14.09 -32.07
N SER A 192 -1.26 15.29 -31.59
CA SER A 192 -1.72 15.50 -30.21
C SER A 192 -2.69 16.68 -30.20
N THR A 193 -3.75 16.55 -29.43
CA THR A 193 -4.75 17.60 -29.24
C THR A 193 -5.43 17.47 -27.88
N PHE A 194 -5.83 18.62 -27.31
CA PHE A 194 -6.60 18.73 -26.08
C PHE A 194 -8.05 19.11 -26.39
#